data_5d4975266f984c48c28dd909a2525efb
#
_entry.id   5d4975266f984c48c28dd909a2525efb
#
_cell.length_a   1.000
_cell.length_b   1.000
_cell.length_c   1.000
_cell.angle_alpha   90.00
_cell.angle_beta   90.00
_cell.angle_gamma   90.00
#
_symmetry.space_group_name_H-M   'P 1'
#
loop_
_entity.id
_entity.type
_entity.pdbx_description
1 polymer ?
#
loop_
_entity_poly.entity_id
_entity_poly.type
_entity_poly.pdbx_seq_one_letter_code
_entity_poly.pdbx_strand_id
1 'polypeptide(L)'
;MMTDAGKAEKKKRGLKPAREKKHEGVAGFIVDHNKGIRDLILILIVINLILFPFVEVNYDLTSYLPDTVDSKIAINKMEETFGYPGTGRLMLKNVTIYEAKQYKTEIEKIDGVDQVLWCDTLNPIYVSSSFIRYDNIDDYYKDGNAVMDITFVEGDTSKRTHRAIASIEKLCGEKGNLVGMSPTNKFTEEHVKAQMTMIMAIVVVLVF
;
A
#
# COMPACT_ATOMS: atom_id res chain seq x y z
N MET A 1 69.42 -68.59 -31.98
CA MET A 1 69.36 -68.49 -30.53
C MET A 1 68.24 -67.51 -30.20
N MET A 2 67.16 -67.95 -30.05
CA MET A 2 66.13 -67.96 -29.04
C MET A 2 66.09 -66.74 -28.10
N THR A 3 65.05 -66.00 -28.11
CA THR A 3 64.33 -65.64 -26.87
C THR A 3 62.97 -64.94 -27.19
N ASP A 4 62.16 -65.45 -26.63
CA ASP A 4 60.74 -65.38 -26.29
C ASP A 4 60.21 -63.94 -26.07
N ALA A 5 59.16 -63.58 -26.78
CA ALA A 5 58.44 -62.34 -26.64
C ALA A 5 57.15 -62.58 -25.79
N GLY A 6 57.27 -62.23 -24.53
CA GLY A 6 56.15 -62.32 -23.60
C GLY A 6 55.00 -61.43 -23.97
N LYS A 7 53.88 -62.02 -24.24
CA LYS A 7 52.56 -61.41 -24.55
C LYS A 7 51.94 -60.86 -23.30
N ALA A 8 52.04 -59.55 -23.06
CA ALA A 8 51.36 -58.85 -21.95
C ALA A 8 49.90 -58.62 -22.30
N GLU A 9 49.04 -59.49 -21.77
CA GLU A 9 47.58 -59.40 -21.86
C GLU A 9 47.03 -58.28 -20.96
N LYS A 10 46.66 -57.14 -21.55
CA LYS A 10 46.00 -56.04 -20.84
C LYS A 10 44.58 -56.45 -20.45
N LYS A 11 44.44 -56.88 -19.22
CA LYS A 11 43.16 -57.13 -18.57
C LYS A 11 42.35 -55.82 -18.48
N LYS A 12 41.43 -55.56 -19.40
CA LYS A 12 40.44 -54.48 -19.29
C LYS A 12 39.58 -54.73 -18.07
N ARG A 13 39.84 -53.99 -16.99
CA ARG A 13 38.93 -53.89 -15.85
C ARG A 13 37.69 -53.18 -16.36
N GLY A 14 36.61 -53.90 -16.57
CA GLY A 14 35.29 -53.37 -16.81
C GLY A 14 34.89 -52.56 -15.58
N LEU A 15 34.81 -51.22 -15.73
CA LEU A 15 34.12 -50.40 -14.76
C LEU A 15 32.67 -50.88 -14.73
N LYS A 16 32.28 -51.48 -13.59
CA LYS A 16 30.85 -51.68 -13.30
C LYS A 16 30.15 -50.33 -13.33
N PRO A 17 29.02 -50.18 -14.04
CA PRO A 17 28.24 -48.98 -13.99
C PRO A 17 27.90 -48.64 -12.53
N ALA A 18 28.14 -47.40 -12.14
CA ALA A 18 27.82 -46.92 -10.80
C ALA A 18 26.32 -47.25 -10.56
N ARG A 19 26.09 -48.06 -9.54
CA ARG A 19 24.75 -48.45 -9.11
C ARG A 19 24.03 -47.14 -8.75
N GLU A 20 23.08 -46.69 -9.62
CA GLU A 20 22.22 -45.58 -9.31
C GLU A 20 21.58 -45.85 -7.96
N LYS A 21 21.93 -45.02 -6.96
CA LYS A 21 21.29 -45.08 -5.64
C LYS A 21 19.82 -44.71 -5.87
N LYS A 22 18.94 -45.68 -5.83
CA LYS A 22 17.51 -45.45 -5.84
C LYS A 22 17.23 -44.57 -4.62
N HIS A 23 16.86 -43.31 -4.86
CA HIS A 23 16.54 -42.39 -3.80
C HIS A 23 15.25 -42.90 -3.13
N GLU A 24 15.39 -43.44 -1.92
CA GLU A 24 14.25 -43.92 -1.14
C GLU A 24 13.61 -42.75 -0.38
N GLY A 25 12.28 -42.70 -0.35
CA GLY A 25 11.52 -41.67 0.36
C GLY A 25 11.13 -40.45 -0.52
N VAL A 26 10.92 -39.31 0.10
CA VAL A 26 10.43 -38.08 -0.53
C VAL A 26 11.32 -37.62 -1.69
N ALA A 27 12.64 -37.76 -1.56
CA ALA A 27 13.59 -37.39 -2.60
C ALA A 27 13.42 -38.27 -3.87
N GLY A 28 13.17 -39.57 -3.73
CA GLY A 28 12.88 -40.48 -4.84
C GLY A 28 11.59 -40.11 -5.56
N PHE A 29 10.54 -39.81 -4.80
CA PHE A 29 9.27 -39.38 -5.34
C PHE A 29 9.41 -38.08 -6.19
N ILE A 30 10.18 -37.10 -5.69
CA ILE A 30 10.43 -35.82 -6.40
C ILE A 30 11.19 -36.07 -7.72
N VAL A 31 12.20 -36.93 -7.71
CA VAL A 31 12.99 -37.27 -8.90
C VAL A 31 12.18 -38.00 -9.93
N ASP A 32 11.39 -38.97 -9.52
CA ASP A 32 10.55 -39.78 -10.42
C ASP A 32 9.38 -39.00 -11.03
N HIS A 33 8.86 -37.99 -10.31
CA HIS A 33 7.73 -37.15 -10.72
C HIS A 33 8.12 -35.72 -11.07
N ASN A 34 9.37 -35.44 -11.34
CA ASN A 34 9.91 -34.08 -11.54
C ASN A 34 9.10 -33.26 -12.58
N LYS A 35 8.66 -33.87 -13.67
CA LYS A 35 7.88 -33.19 -14.70
C LYS A 35 6.48 -32.82 -14.21
N GLY A 36 5.79 -33.71 -13.53
CA GLY A 36 4.47 -33.46 -12.97
C GLY A 36 4.52 -32.39 -11.84
N ILE A 37 5.55 -32.45 -11.00
CA ILE A 37 5.76 -31.46 -9.92
C ILE A 37 6.06 -30.10 -10.51
N ARG A 38 6.92 -30.02 -11.54
CA ARG A 38 7.21 -28.78 -12.24
C ARG A 38 5.94 -28.18 -12.86
N ASP A 39 5.17 -28.98 -13.57
CA ASP A 39 3.96 -28.54 -14.26
C ASP A 39 2.89 -28.08 -13.24
N LEU A 40 2.78 -28.77 -12.09
CA LEU A 40 1.92 -28.37 -10.97
C LEU A 40 2.36 -27.00 -10.38
N ILE A 41 3.67 -26.80 -10.15
CA ILE A 41 4.20 -25.54 -9.65
C ILE A 41 3.94 -24.40 -10.65
N LEU A 42 4.12 -24.65 -11.95
CA LEU A 42 3.81 -23.68 -13.01
C LEU A 42 2.35 -23.26 -12.99
N ILE A 43 1.43 -24.22 -12.91
CA ILE A 43 -0.01 -23.94 -12.82
C ILE A 43 -0.30 -23.11 -11.56
N LEU A 44 0.30 -23.46 -10.44
CA LEU A 44 0.10 -22.74 -9.17
C LEU A 44 0.63 -21.31 -9.22
N ILE A 45 1.76 -21.06 -9.90
CA ILE A 45 2.29 -19.73 -10.16
C ILE A 45 1.32 -18.92 -11.03
N VAL A 46 0.81 -19.49 -12.11
CA VAL A 46 -0.16 -18.81 -12.99
C VAL A 46 -1.44 -18.45 -12.22
N ILE A 47 -1.96 -19.36 -11.40
CA ILE A 47 -3.13 -19.11 -10.56
C ILE A 47 -2.85 -17.93 -9.58
N ASN A 48 -1.70 -17.96 -8.90
CA ASN A 48 -1.32 -16.88 -7.99
C ASN A 48 -1.18 -15.53 -8.71
N LEU A 49 -0.64 -15.54 -9.92
CA LEU A 49 -0.48 -14.31 -10.71
C LEU A 49 -1.83 -13.70 -11.12
N ILE A 50 -2.83 -14.55 -11.40
CA ILE A 50 -4.21 -14.10 -11.68
C ILE A 50 -4.90 -13.60 -10.41
N LEU A 51 -4.67 -14.25 -9.26
CA LEU A 51 -5.30 -13.89 -8.00
C LEU A 51 -4.65 -12.66 -7.33
N PHE A 52 -3.39 -12.35 -7.65
CA PHE A 52 -2.63 -11.26 -7.05
C PHE A 52 -3.35 -9.90 -7.04
N PRO A 53 -3.98 -9.42 -8.15
CA PRO A 53 -4.68 -8.14 -8.16
C PRO A 53 -5.93 -8.11 -7.29
N PHE A 54 -6.44 -9.25 -6.84
CA PHE A 54 -7.61 -9.35 -5.96
C PHE A 54 -7.24 -9.37 -4.47
N VAL A 55 -5.94 -9.41 -4.15
CA VAL A 55 -5.48 -9.36 -2.77
C VAL A 55 -5.55 -7.91 -2.28
N GLU A 56 -6.42 -7.67 -1.31
CA GLU A 56 -6.50 -6.39 -0.60
C GLU A 56 -5.62 -6.47 0.65
N VAL A 57 -4.68 -5.53 0.77
CA VAL A 57 -3.83 -5.41 1.96
C VAL A 57 -4.48 -4.38 2.87
N ASN A 58 -4.76 -4.76 4.12
CA ASN A 58 -5.26 -3.82 5.11
C ASN A 58 -4.08 -3.08 5.75
N TYR A 59 -4.05 -1.76 5.59
CA TYR A 59 -3.02 -0.88 6.16
C TYR A 59 -3.43 -0.28 7.51
N ASP A 60 -4.63 -0.59 7.99
CA ASP A 60 -5.08 -0.17 9.30
C ASP A 60 -4.43 -1.03 10.38
N LEU A 61 -3.41 -0.47 11.04
CA LEU A 61 -2.70 -1.13 12.13
C LEU A 61 -3.60 -1.45 13.33
N THR A 62 -4.70 -0.73 13.49
CA THR A 62 -5.63 -0.94 14.61
C THR A 62 -6.42 -2.25 14.46
N SER A 63 -6.58 -2.72 13.21
CA SER A 63 -7.25 -3.98 12.93
C SER A 63 -6.46 -5.21 13.37
N TYR A 64 -5.15 -5.07 13.60
CA TYR A 64 -4.28 -6.14 14.09
C TYR A 64 -4.21 -6.22 15.62
N LEU A 65 -4.82 -5.27 16.33
CA LEU A 65 -4.92 -5.36 17.78
C LEU A 65 -5.93 -6.44 18.18
N PRO A 66 -5.62 -7.28 19.18
CA PRO A 66 -6.60 -8.22 19.74
C PRO A 66 -7.83 -7.48 20.27
N ASP A 67 -9.02 -8.04 20.07
CA ASP A 67 -10.28 -7.45 20.52
C ASP A 67 -10.42 -7.29 22.04
N THR A 68 -9.53 -7.94 22.80
CA THR A 68 -9.49 -7.89 24.27
C THR A 68 -8.70 -6.70 24.84
N VAL A 69 -8.00 -5.94 23.98
CA VAL A 69 -7.22 -4.78 24.41
C VAL A 69 -8.13 -3.56 24.57
N ASP A 70 -8.01 -2.86 25.70
CA ASP A 70 -8.84 -1.69 26.02
C ASP A 70 -8.86 -0.64 24.91
N SER A 71 -7.72 -0.42 24.26
CA SER A 71 -7.62 0.50 23.12
C SER A 71 -8.50 0.07 21.94
N LYS A 72 -8.55 -1.24 21.63
CA LYS A 72 -9.40 -1.77 20.54
C LYS A 72 -10.87 -1.68 20.90
N ILE A 73 -11.22 -2.00 22.14
CA ILE A 73 -12.60 -1.86 22.66
C ILE A 73 -13.06 -0.40 22.56
N ALA A 74 -12.20 0.55 22.95
CA ALA A 74 -12.51 1.97 22.88
C ALA A 74 -12.68 2.46 21.43
N ILE A 75 -11.81 2.05 20.51
CA ILE A 75 -11.90 2.37 19.07
C ILE A 75 -13.19 1.83 18.49
N ASN A 76 -13.50 0.56 18.71
CA ASN A 76 -14.72 -0.06 18.22
C ASN A 76 -15.98 0.65 18.77
N LYS A 77 -15.96 1.06 20.04
CA LYS A 77 -17.06 1.79 20.65
C LYS A 77 -17.23 3.19 20.08
N MET A 78 -16.12 3.88 19.81
CA MET A 78 -16.14 5.18 19.13
C MET A 78 -16.69 5.06 17.72
N GLU A 79 -16.20 4.06 16.96
CA GLU A 79 -16.64 3.80 15.59
C GLU A 79 -18.15 3.47 15.53
N GLU A 80 -18.64 2.63 16.44
CA GLU A 80 -20.06 2.27 16.54
C GLU A 80 -20.95 3.47 16.88
N THR A 81 -20.46 4.38 17.73
CA THR A 81 -21.28 5.49 18.29
C THR A 81 -21.21 6.76 17.45
N PHE A 82 -20.02 7.10 16.96
CA PHE A 82 -19.73 8.39 16.31
C PHE A 82 -19.21 8.23 14.87
N GLY A 83 -18.94 7.01 14.42
CA GLY A 83 -18.13 6.75 13.25
C GLY A 83 -16.63 6.96 13.55
N TYR A 84 -15.79 6.55 12.64
CA TYR A 84 -14.35 6.81 12.70
C TYR A 84 -13.92 7.45 11.38
N PRO A 85 -14.24 8.74 11.19
CA PRO A 85 -13.96 9.43 9.95
C PRO A 85 -12.46 9.59 9.73
N GLY A 86 -12.03 9.44 8.50
CA GLY A 86 -10.68 9.77 8.09
C GLY A 86 -10.43 11.27 8.19
N THR A 87 -9.17 11.64 8.41
CA THR A 87 -8.77 13.04 8.56
C THR A 87 -7.55 13.38 7.73
N GLY A 88 -7.48 14.65 7.28
CA GLY A 88 -6.34 15.19 6.58
C GLY A 88 -6.21 16.70 6.85
N ARG A 89 -4.99 17.20 6.74
CA ARG A 89 -4.68 18.62 6.83
C ARG A 89 -4.10 19.10 5.52
N LEU A 90 -4.79 20.04 4.88
CA LEU A 90 -4.40 20.64 3.61
C LEU A 90 -3.70 21.98 3.87
N MET A 91 -2.52 22.14 3.31
CA MET A 91 -1.83 23.43 3.22
C MET A 91 -1.86 23.91 1.78
N LEU A 92 -2.42 25.09 1.54
CA LEU A 92 -2.39 25.79 0.26
C LEU A 92 -1.33 26.89 0.30
N LYS A 93 -0.45 26.94 -0.70
CA LYS A 93 0.65 27.91 -0.81
C LYS A 93 0.31 29.00 -1.82
N ASN A 94 0.79 30.21 -1.56
CA ASN A 94 0.63 31.37 -2.45
C ASN A 94 -0.82 31.58 -2.87
N VAL A 95 -1.72 31.62 -1.91
CA VAL A 95 -3.15 31.88 -2.13
C VAL A 95 -3.58 33.10 -1.32
N THR A 96 -4.50 33.87 -1.84
CA THR A 96 -5.20 34.91 -1.10
C THR A 96 -6.29 34.27 -0.23
N ILE A 97 -6.78 35.01 0.76
CA ILE A 97 -7.91 34.57 1.61
C ILE A 97 -9.13 34.22 0.75
N TYR A 98 -9.37 34.99 -0.30
CA TYR A 98 -10.50 34.75 -1.21
C TYR A 98 -10.32 33.46 -2.01
N GLU A 99 -9.13 33.21 -2.58
CA GLU A 99 -8.82 31.95 -3.27
C GLU A 99 -8.91 30.76 -2.31
N ALA A 100 -8.38 30.89 -1.10
CA ALA A 100 -8.48 29.83 -0.09
C ALA A 100 -9.96 29.47 0.20
N LYS A 101 -10.84 30.47 0.30
CA LYS A 101 -12.27 30.25 0.44
C LYS A 101 -12.90 29.55 -0.77
N GLN A 102 -12.47 29.89 -1.97
CA GLN A 102 -12.94 29.17 -3.18
C GLN A 102 -12.50 27.70 -3.15
N TYR A 103 -11.22 27.44 -2.83
CA TYR A 103 -10.73 26.06 -2.68
C TYR A 103 -11.54 25.30 -1.63
N LYS A 104 -11.80 25.88 -0.46
CA LYS A 104 -12.65 25.27 0.57
C LYS A 104 -14.00 24.85 -0.01
N THR A 105 -14.71 25.78 -0.68
CA THR A 105 -16.03 25.54 -1.24
C THR A 105 -16.03 24.45 -2.32
N GLU A 106 -14.97 24.36 -3.13
CA GLU A 106 -14.85 23.32 -4.15
C GLU A 106 -14.50 21.96 -3.53
N ILE A 107 -13.66 21.94 -2.47
CA ILE A 107 -13.32 20.72 -1.74
C ILE A 107 -14.55 20.14 -1.02
N GLU A 108 -15.38 20.97 -0.42
CA GLU A 108 -16.64 20.54 0.24
C GLU A 108 -17.65 19.85 -0.71
N LYS A 109 -17.53 20.08 -2.03
CA LYS A 109 -18.38 19.42 -3.04
C LYS A 109 -17.88 18.06 -3.47
N ILE A 110 -16.66 17.68 -3.09
CA ILE A 110 -16.04 16.41 -3.49
C ILE A 110 -16.73 15.27 -2.75
N ASP A 111 -17.17 14.26 -3.51
CA ASP A 111 -17.71 13.04 -2.90
C ASP A 111 -16.71 12.36 -1.97
N GLY A 112 -17.12 12.07 -0.74
CA GLY A 112 -16.29 11.49 0.31
C GLY A 112 -15.70 12.52 1.28
N VAL A 113 -15.83 13.82 1.03
CA VAL A 113 -15.55 14.88 2.00
C VAL A 113 -16.81 15.13 2.84
N ASP A 114 -16.66 15.14 4.15
CA ASP A 114 -17.72 15.47 5.11
C ASP A 114 -17.70 16.95 5.46
N GLN A 115 -16.54 17.44 5.91
CA GLN A 115 -16.39 18.82 6.36
C GLN A 115 -14.98 19.35 6.09
N VAL A 116 -14.88 20.65 5.82
CA VAL A 116 -13.63 21.39 5.74
C VAL A 116 -13.64 22.50 6.79
N LEU A 117 -12.79 22.37 7.81
CA LEU A 117 -12.62 23.38 8.86
C LEU A 117 -11.54 24.36 8.45
N TRP A 118 -11.88 25.66 8.49
CA TRP A 118 -10.96 26.76 8.25
C TRP A 118 -11.34 27.95 9.13
N CYS A 119 -10.59 29.03 9.10
CA CYS A 119 -10.85 30.21 9.93
C CYS A 119 -12.26 30.80 9.79
N ASP A 120 -12.92 30.62 8.61
CA ASP A 120 -14.29 31.07 8.39
C ASP A 120 -15.36 30.24 9.09
N THR A 121 -15.06 28.99 9.44
CA THR A 121 -15.95 28.12 10.20
C THR A 121 -16.01 28.54 11.67
N LEU A 122 -14.89 29.06 12.18
CA LEU A 122 -14.77 29.55 13.56
C LEU A 122 -15.19 31.02 13.71
N ASN A 123 -15.03 31.80 12.65
CA ASN A 123 -15.40 33.21 12.60
C ASN A 123 -16.18 33.45 11.30
N PRO A 124 -17.51 33.65 11.36
CA PRO A 124 -18.31 33.92 10.15
C PRO A 124 -17.79 35.22 9.49
N ILE A 125 -17.23 35.09 8.29
CA ILE A 125 -16.61 36.21 7.51
C ILE A 125 -17.65 37.29 7.12
N TYR A 126 -18.92 37.06 7.40
CA TYR A 126 -20.00 38.02 7.23
C TYR A 126 -20.10 39.04 8.36
N VAL A 127 -19.31 38.89 9.43
CA VAL A 127 -19.24 39.89 10.51
C VAL A 127 -18.27 40.98 10.07
N SER A 128 -18.66 42.25 10.25
CA SER A 128 -17.83 43.40 9.95
C SER A 128 -16.42 43.21 10.53
N SER A 129 -15.38 43.59 9.77
CA SER A 129 -13.98 43.45 10.14
C SER A 129 -13.63 43.94 11.55
N SER A 130 -14.46 44.79 12.13
CA SER A 130 -14.31 45.29 13.51
C SER A 130 -14.62 44.24 14.59
N PHE A 131 -15.22 43.11 14.26
CA PHE A 131 -15.60 42.07 15.21
C PHE A 131 -14.89 40.73 14.97
N ILE A 132 -14.01 40.67 13.96
CA ILE A 132 -13.19 39.47 13.70
C ILE A 132 -12.11 39.41 14.79
N ARG A 133 -12.11 38.33 15.59
CA ARG A 133 -10.99 38.03 16.49
C ARG A 133 -9.84 37.50 15.65
N TYR A 134 -8.85 38.35 15.40
CA TYR A 134 -7.67 38.05 14.62
C TYR A 134 -6.77 36.97 15.28
N ASP A 135 -6.97 36.69 16.56
CA ASP A 135 -6.16 35.73 17.32
C ASP A 135 -6.20 34.29 16.77
N ASN A 136 -7.21 33.94 15.95
CA ASN A 136 -7.33 32.61 15.38
C ASN A 136 -7.04 32.56 13.86
N ILE A 137 -6.87 33.70 13.19
CA ILE A 137 -6.63 33.73 11.74
C ILE A 137 -5.19 33.29 11.43
N ASP A 138 -4.23 33.72 12.27
CA ASP A 138 -2.81 33.41 12.07
C ASP A 138 -2.50 31.91 12.14
N ASP A 139 -3.34 31.11 12.82
CA ASP A 139 -3.22 29.66 12.89
C ASP A 139 -3.65 28.97 11.58
N TYR A 140 -4.53 29.60 10.79
CA TYR A 140 -5.12 29.05 9.58
C TYR A 140 -4.69 29.78 8.30
N TYR A 141 -4.19 31.00 8.41
CA TYR A 141 -3.72 31.79 7.27
C TYR A 141 -2.57 32.72 7.65
N LYS A 142 -1.42 32.47 7.06
CA LYS A 142 -0.20 33.28 7.32
C LYS A 142 0.68 33.34 6.07
N ASP A 143 1.22 34.52 5.78
CA ASP A 143 2.20 34.75 4.71
C ASP A 143 1.75 34.18 3.33
N GLY A 144 0.46 34.31 3.01
CA GLY A 144 -0.10 33.80 1.76
C GLY A 144 -0.29 32.28 1.75
N ASN A 145 -0.23 31.63 2.89
CA ASN A 145 -0.49 30.18 3.02
C ASN A 145 -1.76 29.96 3.86
N ALA A 146 -2.63 29.08 3.39
CA ALA A 146 -3.83 28.66 4.12
C ALA A 146 -3.69 27.23 4.58
N VAL A 147 -4.16 26.93 5.79
CA VAL A 147 -4.22 25.58 6.36
C VAL A 147 -5.67 25.26 6.68
N MET A 148 -6.13 24.10 6.20
CA MET A 148 -7.50 23.62 6.38
C MET A 148 -7.46 22.18 6.93
N ASP A 149 -8.34 21.88 7.88
CA ASP A 149 -8.55 20.52 8.36
C ASP A 149 -9.74 19.91 7.64
N ILE A 150 -9.53 18.72 7.05
CA ILE A 150 -10.52 18.02 6.24
C ILE A 150 -10.92 16.75 6.98
N THR A 151 -12.23 16.55 7.12
CA THR A 151 -12.81 15.32 7.63
C THR A 151 -13.50 14.61 6.48
N PHE A 152 -13.28 13.29 6.38
CA PHE A 152 -13.88 12.46 5.37
C PHE A 152 -15.10 11.70 5.93
N VAL A 153 -16.01 11.30 5.06
CA VAL A 153 -17.23 10.55 5.46
C VAL A 153 -16.90 9.15 5.97
N GLU A 154 -15.87 8.54 5.41
CA GLU A 154 -15.44 7.18 5.75
C GLU A 154 -14.02 7.18 6.33
N GLY A 155 -13.61 6.05 6.93
CA GLY A 155 -12.31 5.91 7.58
C GLY A 155 -11.11 6.07 6.64
N ASP A 156 -9.93 6.14 7.26
CA ASP A 156 -8.65 6.45 6.63
C ASP A 156 -8.26 5.50 5.48
N THR A 157 -8.70 4.24 5.52
CA THR A 157 -8.35 3.20 4.53
C THR A 157 -9.43 2.97 3.49
N SER A 158 -10.53 3.72 3.55
CA SER A 158 -11.65 3.56 2.61
C SER A 158 -11.28 3.99 1.19
N LYS A 159 -11.73 3.22 0.21
CA LYS A 159 -11.59 3.57 -1.22
C LYS A 159 -12.28 4.89 -1.59
N ARG A 160 -13.36 5.26 -0.87
CA ARG A 160 -14.06 6.53 -1.07
C ARG A 160 -13.21 7.69 -0.57
N THR A 161 -12.61 7.55 0.61
CA THR A 161 -11.66 8.51 1.17
C THR A 161 -10.44 8.69 0.26
N HIS A 162 -9.86 7.59 -0.26
CA HIS A 162 -8.72 7.66 -1.18
C HIS A 162 -9.08 8.36 -2.50
N ARG A 163 -10.29 8.17 -3.03
CA ARG A 163 -10.77 8.90 -4.23
C ARG A 163 -10.97 10.39 -3.96
N ALA A 164 -11.52 10.72 -2.80
CA ALA A 164 -11.66 12.11 -2.36
C ALA A 164 -10.30 12.80 -2.28
N ILE A 165 -9.32 12.17 -1.65
CA ILE A 165 -7.94 12.65 -1.55
C ILE A 165 -7.33 12.90 -2.94
N ALA A 166 -7.45 11.94 -3.87
CA ALA A 166 -6.95 12.10 -5.24
C ALA A 166 -7.62 13.27 -5.97
N SER A 167 -8.91 13.50 -5.73
CA SER A 167 -9.63 14.64 -6.30
C SER A 167 -9.17 15.97 -5.71
N ILE A 168 -8.90 16.03 -4.42
CA ILE A 168 -8.34 17.21 -3.74
C ILE A 168 -6.93 17.52 -4.27
N GLU A 169 -6.07 16.50 -4.36
CA GLU A 169 -4.71 16.64 -4.91
C GLU A 169 -4.74 17.18 -6.34
N LYS A 170 -5.66 16.68 -7.17
CA LYS A 170 -5.85 17.14 -8.55
C LYS A 170 -6.37 18.58 -8.62
N LEU A 171 -7.30 18.96 -7.73
CA LEU A 171 -7.87 20.30 -7.66
C LEU A 171 -6.82 21.34 -7.24
N CYS A 172 -6.01 21.01 -6.23
CA CYS A 172 -5.04 21.92 -5.65
C CYS A 172 -3.72 21.96 -6.43
N GLY A 173 -3.38 20.89 -7.16
CA GLY A 173 -2.15 20.79 -7.94
C GLY A 173 -0.91 21.10 -7.11
N GLU A 174 0.02 21.85 -7.67
CA GLU A 174 1.29 22.20 -7.00
C GLU A 174 1.13 23.18 -5.82
N LYS A 175 -0.01 23.86 -5.73
CA LYS A 175 -0.29 24.77 -4.61
C LYS A 175 -0.68 24.04 -3.32
N GLY A 176 -1.21 22.80 -3.42
CA GLY A 176 -1.72 22.04 -2.29
C GLY A 176 -0.75 20.98 -1.79
N ASN A 177 -0.60 20.87 -0.48
CA ASN A 177 0.03 19.73 0.18
C ASN A 177 -0.94 19.16 1.21
N LEU A 178 -1.36 17.94 0.99
CA LEU A 178 -2.27 17.23 1.88
C LEU A 178 -1.46 16.24 2.75
N VAL A 179 -1.60 16.33 4.06
CA VAL A 179 -0.91 15.49 5.05
C VAL A 179 -1.91 14.95 6.07
N GLY A 180 -1.54 13.92 6.80
CA GLY A 180 -2.41 13.29 7.80
C GLY A 180 -2.51 11.78 7.61
N MET A 181 -3.36 11.14 8.42
CA MET A 181 -3.46 9.68 8.42
C MET A 181 -4.03 9.16 7.10
N SER A 182 -5.15 9.71 6.62
CA SER A 182 -5.79 9.27 5.38
C SER A 182 -4.89 9.42 4.14
N PRO A 183 -4.23 10.58 3.90
CA PRO A 183 -3.28 10.71 2.79
C PRO A 183 -2.08 9.77 2.91
N THR A 184 -1.56 9.56 4.13
CA THR A 184 -0.44 8.64 4.37
C THR A 184 -0.82 7.20 4.05
N ASN A 185 -2.01 6.76 4.46
CA ASN A 185 -2.51 5.42 4.16
C ASN A 185 -2.70 5.20 2.65
N LYS A 186 -3.30 6.18 1.95
CA LYS A 186 -3.41 6.16 0.48
C LYS A 186 -2.04 6.02 -0.19
N PHE A 187 -1.09 6.89 0.18
CA PHE A 187 0.26 6.88 -0.37
C PHE A 187 0.97 5.54 -0.13
N THR A 188 0.86 5.01 1.10
CA THR A 188 1.44 3.72 1.47
C THR A 188 0.84 2.59 0.64
N GLU A 189 -0.48 2.55 0.48
CA GLU A 189 -1.18 1.56 -0.34
C GLU A 189 -0.69 1.58 -1.79
N GLU A 190 -0.64 2.75 -2.41
CA GLU A 190 -0.21 2.93 -3.80
C GLU A 190 1.25 2.49 -4.00
N HIS A 191 2.16 2.89 -3.09
CA HIS A 191 3.57 2.54 -3.17
C HIS A 191 3.83 1.06 -2.93
N VAL A 192 3.19 0.46 -1.94
CA VAL A 192 3.33 -0.98 -1.66
C VAL A 192 2.79 -1.79 -2.83
N LYS A 193 1.65 -1.44 -3.40
CA LYS A 193 1.12 -2.11 -4.60
C LYS A 193 2.09 -2.04 -5.79
N ALA A 194 2.66 -0.87 -6.04
CA ALA A 194 3.65 -0.68 -7.12
C ALA A 194 4.91 -1.52 -6.88
N GLN A 195 5.46 -1.51 -5.67
CA GLN A 195 6.64 -2.30 -5.30
C GLN A 195 6.38 -3.80 -5.36
N MET A 196 5.24 -4.27 -4.86
CA MET A 196 4.86 -5.68 -4.92
C MET A 196 4.73 -6.17 -6.36
N THR A 197 4.15 -5.36 -7.25
CA THR A 197 4.06 -5.68 -8.68
C THR A 197 5.44 -5.79 -9.32
N MET A 198 6.35 -4.88 -9.01
CA MET A 198 7.73 -4.92 -9.51
C MET A 198 8.50 -6.15 -9.00
N ILE A 199 8.41 -6.45 -7.70
CA ILE A 199 9.04 -7.64 -7.11
C ILE A 199 8.49 -8.92 -7.74
N MET A 200 7.17 -9.00 -7.94
CA MET A 200 6.54 -10.15 -8.58
C MET A 200 7.07 -10.35 -10.01
N ALA A 201 7.20 -9.27 -10.79
CA ALA A 201 7.76 -9.34 -12.14
C ALA A 201 9.21 -9.86 -12.13
N ILE A 202 10.05 -9.38 -11.20
CA ILE A 202 11.44 -9.85 -11.04
C ILE A 202 11.47 -11.34 -10.68
N VAL A 203 10.65 -11.77 -9.73
CA VAL A 203 10.59 -13.19 -9.31
C VAL A 203 10.19 -14.08 -10.49
N VAL A 204 9.19 -13.68 -11.27
CA VAL A 204 8.78 -14.42 -12.47
C VAL A 204 9.95 -14.56 -13.45
N VAL A 205 10.69 -13.47 -13.74
CA VAL A 205 11.85 -13.50 -14.65
C VAL A 205 12.99 -14.38 -14.11
N LEU A 206 13.19 -14.44 -12.79
CA LEU A 206 14.25 -15.26 -12.19
C LEU A 206 13.90 -16.76 -12.16
N VAL A 207 12.61 -17.10 -12.12
CA VAL A 207 12.14 -18.50 -12.04
C VAL A 207 12.00 -19.13 -13.44
N PHE A 208 11.81 -18.33 -14.48
CA PHE A 208 11.65 -18.77 -15.89
C PHE A 208 12.83 -18.38 -16.76
#